data_92e2adcb22d67cf682f00406b34cb650
#
_entry.id   92e2adcb22d67cf682f00406b34cb650
#
_cell.length_a   1.000
_cell.length_b   1.000
_cell.length_c   1.000
_cell.angle_alpha   90.00
_cell.angle_beta   90.00
_cell.angle_gamma   90.00
#
_symmetry.space_group_name_H-M   'P 1'
#
loop_
_entity.id
_entity.type
_entity.pdbx_description
1 polymer ?
#
loop_
_entity_poly.entity_id
_entity_poly.type
_entity_poly.pdbx_seq_one_letter_code
_entity_poly.pdbx_strand_id
1 'polypeptide(L)'
;LHKRSTAGQYEFHKQVRAGAILQHAFFDRFDQVRGISPLAAAFNSYRDCYEGVDYALAKLKVEQLFAMVITDTGSDGMGEHTKTGDGYDVSFGKGPIKLEMDPGDDAKFLSSDNPSSSTQEFLNMVLGMALKSLDIPFSFYREDFTNFFGSKAAFMQYDRSCRAKREDLQDLLRRITVWRMQLWIQDGELRLPQGMTLRDIPFEWVPIGMPWWDPAKEIKGDLMAIGAGLDSPQRVCRERGRGEWEDNVRQIAKAQTFAEEMGV
;
A
#
# COMPACT_ATOMS: atom_id res chain seq x y z
N LEU A 1 31.26 -5.99 -5.81
CA LEU A 1 30.21 -5.41 -6.65
C LEU A 1 30.28 -6.01 -8.04
N HIS A 2 29.13 -6.33 -8.59
CA HIS A 2 28.96 -6.77 -9.96
C HIS A 2 28.19 -5.70 -10.74
N LYS A 3 28.56 -5.47 -11.97
CA LYS A 3 27.87 -4.57 -12.89
C LYS A 3 27.10 -5.40 -13.90
N ARG A 4 25.87 -5.02 -14.22
CA ARG A 4 25.10 -5.68 -15.25
C ARG A 4 25.68 -5.27 -16.63
N SER A 5 26.11 -6.25 -17.41
CA SER A 5 26.57 -6.05 -18.78
C SER A 5 25.38 -5.70 -19.69
N THR A 6 25.65 -5.09 -20.84
CA THR A 6 24.64 -4.79 -21.89
C THR A 6 23.96 -6.07 -22.37
N ALA A 7 24.61 -7.23 -22.25
CA ALA A 7 24.05 -8.55 -22.55
C ALA A 7 23.21 -9.17 -21.41
N GLY A 8 22.97 -8.43 -20.32
CA GLY A 8 22.16 -8.89 -19.19
C GLY A 8 22.88 -9.77 -18.19
N GLN A 9 24.15 -10.10 -18.41
CA GLN A 9 24.98 -10.88 -17.48
C GLN A 9 25.62 -9.99 -16.43
N TYR A 10 25.95 -10.57 -15.24
CA TYR A 10 26.63 -9.87 -14.18
C TYR A 10 28.15 -10.12 -14.27
N GLU A 11 28.91 -9.06 -14.50
CA GLU A 11 30.37 -9.09 -14.50
C GLU A 11 30.93 -8.52 -13.21
N PHE A 12 32.02 -9.12 -12.72
CA PHE A 12 32.71 -8.59 -11.55
C PHE A 12 33.28 -7.21 -11.88
N HIS A 13 32.93 -6.21 -11.07
CA HIS A 13 33.39 -4.83 -11.27
C HIS A 13 34.52 -4.45 -10.30
N LYS A 14 34.27 -4.58 -9.00
CA LYS A 14 35.26 -4.25 -7.97
C LYS A 14 34.91 -4.87 -6.62
N GLN A 15 35.94 -5.07 -5.81
CA GLN A 15 35.80 -5.43 -4.42
C GLN A 15 35.63 -4.15 -3.57
N VAL A 16 34.68 -4.15 -2.64
CA VAL A 16 34.44 -3.04 -1.73
C VAL A 16 34.54 -3.57 -0.30
N ARG A 17 35.20 -2.81 0.58
CA ARG A 17 35.31 -3.19 2.00
C ARG A 17 33.92 -3.18 2.65
N ALA A 18 33.65 -4.14 3.53
CA ALA A 18 32.36 -4.26 4.22
C ALA A 18 31.96 -2.97 4.97
N GLY A 19 32.92 -2.27 5.56
CA GLY A 19 32.68 -1.00 6.24
C GLY A 19 32.23 0.17 5.34
N ALA A 20 32.38 0.03 4.01
CA ALA A 20 31.91 1.01 3.04
C ALA A 20 30.53 0.65 2.42
N ILE A 21 29.86 -0.35 2.99
CA ILE A 21 28.55 -0.82 2.54
C ILE A 21 27.59 -0.77 3.72
N LEU A 22 26.46 -0.09 3.51
CA LEU A 22 25.32 -0.14 4.41
C LEU A 22 24.31 -1.12 3.81
N GLN A 23 24.16 -2.27 4.47
CA GLN A 23 23.13 -3.24 4.09
C GLN A 23 21.92 -3.04 4.98
N HIS A 24 20.79 -2.79 4.36
CA HIS A 24 19.47 -2.77 5.02
C HIS A 24 18.63 -3.89 4.42
N ALA A 25 18.01 -4.68 5.28
CA ALA A 25 17.14 -5.79 4.87
C ALA A 25 16.25 -6.21 6.04
N PHE A 26 15.13 -6.84 5.73
CA PHE A 26 14.25 -7.41 6.74
C PHE A 26 14.68 -8.84 7.05
N PHE A 27 14.96 -9.12 8.31
CA PHE A 27 15.41 -10.41 8.81
C PHE A 27 14.42 -10.92 9.84
N ASP A 28 13.83 -12.09 9.59
CA ASP A 28 12.85 -12.71 10.50
C ASP A 28 13.47 -13.85 11.33
N ARG A 29 14.64 -14.33 10.92
CA ARG A 29 15.33 -15.48 11.56
C ARG A 29 16.79 -15.18 11.79
N PHE A 30 17.34 -15.75 12.85
CA PHE A 30 18.75 -15.55 13.25
C PHE A 30 19.78 -16.09 12.26
N ASP A 31 19.45 -17.14 11.51
CA ASP A 31 20.32 -17.77 10.51
C ASP A 31 20.20 -17.15 9.11
N GLN A 32 19.38 -16.13 8.97
CA GLN A 32 19.09 -15.53 7.69
C GLN A 32 20.23 -14.60 7.24
N VAL A 33 20.87 -14.94 6.13
CA VAL A 33 21.99 -14.16 5.55
C VAL A 33 21.49 -13.06 4.61
N ARG A 34 20.33 -13.26 3.98
CA ARG A 34 19.72 -12.31 3.06
C ARG A 34 18.33 -11.91 3.55
N GLY A 35 18.01 -10.64 3.45
CA GLY A 35 16.68 -10.16 3.77
C GLY A 35 15.63 -10.72 2.82
N ILE A 36 14.43 -10.94 3.35
CA ILE A 36 13.24 -11.31 2.58
C ILE A 36 12.32 -10.08 2.57
N SER A 37 11.80 -9.74 1.41
CA SER A 37 10.83 -8.65 1.30
C SER A 37 9.55 -9.00 2.10
N PRO A 38 8.99 -8.08 2.88
CA PRO A 38 7.66 -8.28 3.50
C PRO A 38 6.57 -8.61 2.47
N LEU A 39 6.73 -8.17 1.23
CA LEU A 39 5.84 -8.50 0.11
C LEU A 39 5.85 -9.99 -0.25
N ALA A 40 6.89 -10.75 0.14
CA ALA A 40 7.00 -12.16 -0.24
C ALA A 40 5.80 -13.00 0.21
N ALA A 41 5.25 -12.71 1.40
CA ALA A 41 4.07 -13.39 1.91
C ALA A 41 2.79 -13.07 1.14
N ALA A 42 2.72 -11.85 0.54
CA ALA A 42 1.55 -11.38 -0.21
C ALA A 42 1.59 -11.74 -1.70
N PHE A 43 2.75 -12.12 -2.24
CA PHE A 43 2.96 -12.27 -3.69
C PHE A 43 1.99 -13.24 -4.35
N ASN A 44 1.81 -14.42 -3.76
CA ASN A 44 0.91 -15.43 -4.33
C ASN A 44 -0.54 -14.94 -4.33
N SER A 45 -0.99 -14.33 -3.24
CA SER A 45 -2.34 -13.78 -3.14
C SER A 45 -2.59 -12.65 -4.15
N TYR A 46 -1.61 -11.77 -4.37
CA TYR A 46 -1.72 -10.73 -5.42
C TYR A 46 -1.76 -11.32 -6.82
N ARG A 47 -0.95 -12.35 -7.09
CA ARG A 47 -0.99 -13.03 -8.38
C ARG A 47 -2.35 -13.69 -8.61
N ASP A 48 -2.86 -14.40 -7.61
CA ASP A 48 -4.15 -15.09 -7.71
C ASP A 48 -5.31 -14.09 -7.90
N CYS A 49 -5.25 -12.92 -7.24
CA CYS A 49 -6.19 -11.83 -7.49
C CYS A 49 -6.10 -11.31 -8.92
N TYR A 50 -4.89 -11.06 -9.42
CA TYR A 50 -4.67 -10.57 -10.78
C TYR A 50 -5.20 -11.57 -11.82
N GLU A 51 -4.83 -12.84 -11.71
CA GLU A 51 -5.31 -13.91 -12.59
C GLU A 51 -6.84 -14.07 -12.51
N GLY A 52 -7.42 -13.97 -11.30
CA GLY A 52 -8.87 -14.03 -11.10
C GLY A 52 -9.63 -12.90 -11.81
N VAL A 53 -9.09 -11.69 -11.78
CA VAL A 53 -9.66 -10.56 -12.53
C VAL A 53 -9.53 -10.78 -14.03
N ASP A 54 -8.38 -11.28 -14.51
CA ASP A 54 -8.17 -11.56 -15.92
C ASP A 54 -9.14 -12.63 -16.43
N TYR A 55 -9.35 -13.71 -15.68
CA TYR A 55 -10.33 -14.75 -16.05
C TYR A 55 -11.77 -14.21 -16.03
N ALA A 56 -12.12 -13.37 -15.07
CA ALA A 56 -13.44 -12.74 -15.03
C ALA A 56 -13.67 -11.84 -16.25
N LEU A 57 -12.67 -11.04 -16.64
CA LEU A 57 -12.71 -10.19 -17.83
C LEU A 57 -12.77 -11.03 -19.11
N ALA A 58 -11.98 -12.11 -19.21
CA ALA A 58 -12.01 -13.01 -20.35
C ALA A 58 -13.39 -13.65 -20.50
N LYS A 59 -13.98 -14.12 -19.39
CA LYS A 59 -15.34 -14.69 -19.38
C LYS A 59 -16.38 -13.67 -19.86
N LEU A 60 -16.34 -12.43 -19.32
CA LEU A 60 -17.24 -11.35 -19.78
C LEU A 60 -17.12 -11.07 -21.28
N LYS A 61 -15.89 -11.07 -21.83
CA LYS A 61 -15.67 -10.89 -23.27
C LYS A 61 -16.27 -12.04 -24.08
N VAL A 62 -16.07 -13.28 -23.64
CA VAL A 62 -16.63 -14.46 -24.31
C VAL A 62 -18.16 -14.43 -24.26
N GLU A 63 -18.76 -14.11 -23.12
CA GLU A 63 -20.20 -13.99 -22.94
C GLU A 63 -20.82 -12.89 -23.83
N GLN A 64 -20.10 -11.78 -24.02
CA GLN A 64 -20.51 -10.72 -24.95
C GLN A 64 -20.46 -11.16 -26.42
N LEU A 65 -19.55 -12.08 -26.78
CA LEU A 65 -19.42 -12.62 -28.13
C LEU A 65 -20.45 -13.72 -28.41
N PHE A 66 -20.81 -14.52 -27.39
CA PHE A 66 -21.75 -15.63 -27.49
C PHE A 66 -23.06 -15.34 -26.76
N ALA A 67 -23.68 -14.23 -27.11
CA ALA A 67 -24.86 -13.73 -26.41
C ALA A 67 -26.11 -14.63 -26.55
N MET A 68 -26.09 -15.64 -27.42
CA MET A 68 -27.28 -16.44 -27.70
C MET A 68 -26.93 -17.89 -28.04
N VAL A 69 -27.66 -18.81 -27.46
CA VAL A 69 -27.65 -20.24 -27.84
C VAL A 69 -29.02 -20.61 -28.34
N ILE A 70 -29.08 -21.20 -29.53
CA ILE A 70 -30.29 -21.74 -30.11
C ILE A 70 -30.31 -23.23 -29.83
N THR A 71 -31.31 -23.72 -29.14
CA THR A 71 -31.51 -25.13 -28.86
C THR A 71 -32.71 -25.61 -29.67
N ASP A 72 -32.49 -26.62 -30.49
CA ASP A 72 -33.54 -27.34 -31.16
C ASP A 72 -34.15 -28.36 -30.18
N THR A 73 -35.35 -28.11 -29.73
CA THR A 73 -36.15 -29.05 -28.96
C THR A 73 -36.94 -29.95 -29.91
N GLY A 74 -36.17 -30.78 -30.64
CA GLY A 74 -36.75 -31.74 -31.57
C GLY A 74 -37.83 -32.55 -30.88
N SER A 75 -39.06 -32.45 -31.35
CA SER A 75 -40.17 -33.29 -30.92
C SER A 75 -39.84 -34.76 -31.25
N ASP A 76 -40.01 -35.63 -30.23
CA ASP A 76 -39.99 -37.09 -30.39
C ASP A 76 -41.00 -37.57 -31.43
N GLY A 77 -40.66 -37.48 -32.68
CA GLY A 77 -41.45 -37.96 -33.77
C GLY A 77 -40.55 -38.59 -34.80
N MET A 78 -40.65 -39.90 -34.99
CA MET A 78 -40.03 -40.67 -36.07
C MET A 78 -40.14 -39.94 -37.42
N GLY A 79 -39.26 -39.05 -37.68
CA GLY A 79 -39.09 -38.35 -38.91
C GLY A 79 -37.61 -38.03 -39.13
N GLU A 80 -37.09 -38.53 -40.22
CA GLU A 80 -35.76 -38.25 -40.71
C GLU A 80 -35.61 -36.73 -40.93
N HIS A 81 -35.08 -36.04 -39.91
CA HIS A 81 -34.76 -34.63 -40.06
C HIS A 81 -33.55 -34.46 -40.98
N THR A 82 -33.81 -34.27 -42.25
CA THR A 82 -32.85 -33.72 -43.18
C THR A 82 -32.56 -32.27 -42.75
N LYS A 83 -31.45 -32.04 -42.06
CA LYS A 83 -30.94 -30.69 -41.84
C LYS A 83 -30.63 -30.06 -43.20
N THR A 84 -31.62 -29.39 -43.76
CA THR A 84 -31.44 -28.57 -44.96
C THR A 84 -31.40 -27.14 -44.50
N GLY A 85 -30.23 -26.68 -44.09
CA GLY A 85 -30.05 -25.26 -43.78
C GLY A 85 -28.65 -25.00 -43.26
N ASP A 86 -27.97 -24.08 -43.90
CA ASP A 86 -26.85 -23.39 -43.36
C ASP A 86 -27.28 -22.77 -42.01
N GLY A 87 -26.44 -22.91 -40.98
CA GLY A 87 -26.76 -22.41 -39.61
C GLY A 87 -27.22 -20.96 -39.61
N TYR A 88 -27.99 -20.58 -38.63
CA TYR A 88 -28.52 -19.22 -38.47
C TYR A 88 -27.41 -18.19 -38.56
N ASP A 89 -27.45 -17.33 -39.60
CA ASP A 89 -26.49 -16.23 -39.76
C ASP A 89 -26.98 -15.03 -38.91
N VAL A 90 -26.35 -14.84 -37.75
CA VAL A 90 -26.68 -13.76 -36.85
C VAL A 90 -25.79 -12.56 -37.15
N SER A 91 -26.28 -11.61 -37.91
CA SER A 91 -25.59 -10.34 -38.15
C SER A 91 -25.77 -9.37 -37.00
N PHE A 92 -24.67 -9.07 -36.28
CA PHE A 92 -24.62 -8.06 -35.24
C PHE A 92 -24.51 -6.65 -35.86
N GLY A 93 -25.59 -6.16 -36.48
CA GLY A 93 -25.70 -4.80 -36.99
C GLY A 93 -26.07 -3.78 -35.88
N LYS A 94 -25.99 -2.50 -36.22
CA LYS A 94 -26.46 -1.41 -35.33
C LYS A 94 -28.01 -1.36 -35.27
N GLY A 95 -28.64 -2.25 -34.50
CA GLY A 95 -30.11 -2.23 -34.33
C GLY A 95 -30.59 -3.45 -33.54
N PRO A 96 -31.88 -3.51 -33.22
CA PRO A 96 -32.46 -4.66 -32.53
C PRO A 96 -32.32 -5.91 -33.40
N ILE A 97 -31.75 -6.95 -32.84
CA ILE A 97 -31.58 -8.24 -33.52
C ILE A 97 -32.96 -8.91 -33.59
N LYS A 98 -33.47 -9.12 -34.80
CA LYS A 98 -34.68 -9.91 -35.03
C LYS A 98 -34.22 -11.27 -35.56
N LEU A 99 -34.48 -12.30 -34.78
CA LEU A 99 -34.19 -13.68 -35.15
C LEU A 99 -35.51 -14.33 -35.52
N GLU A 100 -35.58 -14.87 -36.74
CA GLU A 100 -36.68 -15.72 -37.19
C GLU A 100 -36.25 -17.18 -36.93
N MET A 101 -37.00 -17.88 -36.10
CA MET A 101 -36.71 -19.25 -35.67
C MET A 101 -37.77 -20.20 -36.23
N ASP A 102 -37.39 -21.45 -36.40
CA ASP A 102 -38.32 -22.50 -36.79
C ASP A 102 -39.23 -22.92 -35.63
N PRO A 103 -40.47 -23.39 -35.90
CA PRO A 103 -41.36 -23.87 -34.86
C PRO A 103 -40.73 -25.05 -34.09
N GLY A 104 -40.46 -24.82 -32.79
CA GLY A 104 -39.82 -25.80 -31.92
C GLY A 104 -38.46 -25.40 -31.38
N ASP A 105 -37.83 -24.36 -31.98
CA ASP A 105 -36.56 -23.86 -31.51
C ASP A 105 -36.76 -22.90 -30.34
N ASP A 106 -35.88 -22.97 -29.36
CA ASP A 106 -35.83 -22.05 -28.23
C ASP A 106 -34.48 -21.31 -28.21
N ALA A 107 -34.54 -19.98 -28.14
CA ALA A 107 -33.35 -19.14 -28.07
C ALA A 107 -33.20 -18.59 -26.66
N LYS A 108 -32.11 -18.94 -26.02
CA LYS A 108 -31.75 -18.39 -24.70
C LYS A 108 -30.56 -17.48 -24.79
N PHE A 109 -30.74 -16.26 -24.30
CA PHE A 109 -29.59 -15.42 -24.05
C PHE A 109 -28.77 -16.02 -22.90
N LEU A 110 -27.47 -16.16 -23.12
CA LEU A 110 -26.54 -16.47 -22.05
C LEU A 110 -26.49 -15.25 -21.14
N SER A 111 -27.30 -15.25 -20.08
CA SER A 111 -27.21 -14.25 -19.03
C SER A 111 -26.01 -14.61 -18.15
N SER A 112 -25.10 -13.69 -18.02
CA SER A 112 -23.99 -13.81 -17.10
C SER A 112 -24.33 -13.19 -15.77
N ASP A 113 -24.29 -13.98 -14.71
CA ASP A 113 -24.26 -13.49 -13.34
C ASP A 113 -22.85 -13.05 -12.90
N ASN A 114 -21.95 -12.75 -13.84
CA ASN A 114 -20.59 -12.33 -13.55
C ASN A 114 -20.35 -10.84 -13.88
N PRO A 115 -19.62 -10.15 -12.98
CA PRO A 115 -19.05 -10.72 -11.74
C PRO A 115 -20.13 -10.99 -10.70
N SER A 116 -20.32 -12.25 -10.32
CA SER A 116 -21.23 -12.61 -9.23
C SER A 116 -20.72 -12.00 -7.91
N SER A 117 -21.65 -11.73 -6.98
CA SER A 117 -21.29 -11.26 -5.63
C SER A 117 -20.29 -12.21 -4.95
N SER A 118 -20.43 -13.51 -5.14
CA SER A 118 -19.50 -14.53 -4.60
C SER A 118 -18.08 -14.41 -5.16
N THR A 119 -17.92 -14.09 -6.44
CA THR A 119 -16.59 -13.84 -7.04
C THR A 119 -15.95 -12.60 -6.45
N GLN A 120 -16.72 -11.54 -6.28
CA GLN A 120 -16.24 -10.30 -5.67
C GLN A 120 -15.86 -10.50 -4.20
N GLU A 121 -16.67 -11.23 -3.43
CA GLU A 121 -16.38 -11.57 -2.04
C GLU A 121 -15.11 -12.41 -1.92
N PHE A 122 -14.92 -13.39 -2.81
CA PHE A 122 -13.70 -14.20 -2.85
C PHE A 122 -12.47 -13.36 -3.14
N LEU A 123 -12.50 -12.51 -4.16
CA LEU A 123 -11.38 -11.59 -4.48
C LEU A 123 -11.08 -10.64 -3.32
N ASN A 124 -12.10 -10.11 -2.67
CA ASN A 124 -11.94 -9.26 -1.49
C ASN A 124 -11.30 -10.03 -0.32
N MET A 125 -11.64 -11.29 -0.12
CA MET A 125 -11.05 -12.15 0.91
C MET A 125 -9.55 -12.38 0.62
N VAL A 126 -9.19 -12.75 -0.61
CA VAL A 126 -7.79 -12.98 -1.00
C VAL A 126 -6.97 -11.70 -0.90
N LEU A 127 -7.52 -10.58 -1.36
CA LEU A 127 -6.88 -9.27 -1.21
C LEU A 127 -6.73 -8.86 0.26
N GLY A 128 -7.74 -9.14 1.08
CA GLY A 128 -7.68 -8.90 2.53
C GLY A 128 -6.54 -9.69 3.20
N MET A 129 -6.33 -10.94 2.81
CA MET A 129 -5.20 -11.74 3.29
C MET A 129 -3.84 -11.16 2.84
N ALA A 130 -3.75 -10.71 1.58
CA ALA A 130 -2.54 -10.07 1.05
C ALA A 130 -2.21 -8.77 1.79
N LEU A 131 -3.18 -7.90 2.02
CA LEU A 131 -3.01 -6.66 2.77
C LEU A 131 -2.67 -6.93 4.24
N LYS A 132 -3.29 -7.94 4.86
CA LYS A 132 -3.01 -8.32 6.25
C LYS A 132 -1.57 -8.79 6.45
N SER A 133 -0.98 -9.48 5.47
CA SER A 133 0.43 -9.86 5.53
C SER A 133 1.40 -8.68 5.54
N LEU A 134 0.94 -7.50 5.11
CA LEU A 134 1.66 -6.23 5.13
C LEU A 134 1.25 -5.32 6.30
N ASP A 135 0.37 -5.79 7.18
CA ASP A 135 -0.27 -5.03 8.27
C ASP A 135 -1.11 -3.85 7.79
N ILE A 136 -1.57 -3.87 6.54
CA ILE A 136 -2.44 -2.84 5.99
C ILE A 136 -3.89 -3.21 6.29
N PRO A 137 -4.68 -2.37 6.99
CA PRO A 137 -6.09 -2.61 7.22
C PRO A 137 -6.88 -2.64 5.90
N PHE A 138 -7.78 -3.62 5.75
CA PHE A 138 -8.59 -3.77 4.54
C PHE A 138 -9.53 -2.57 4.30
N SER A 139 -9.97 -1.91 5.38
CA SER A 139 -10.77 -0.67 5.30
C SER A 139 -10.08 0.47 4.55
N PHE A 140 -8.74 0.49 4.50
CA PHE A 140 -7.98 1.50 3.73
C PHE A 140 -8.11 1.29 2.23
N TYR A 141 -8.23 0.03 1.81
CA TYR A 141 -8.46 -0.31 0.41
C TYR A 141 -9.90 -0.01 -0.02
N ARG A 142 -10.87 -0.35 0.83
CA ARG A 142 -12.29 -0.15 0.53
C ARG A 142 -12.77 1.29 0.72
N GLU A 143 -12.01 2.10 1.45
CA GLU A 143 -12.39 3.46 1.86
C GLU A 143 -13.75 3.51 2.59
N ASP A 144 -14.17 2.36 3.19
CA ASP A 144 -15.45 2.23 3.90
C ASP A 144 -15.32 2.62 5.38
N PHE A 145 -15.00 3.87 5.63
CA PHE A 145 -14.88 4.44 6.98
C PHE A 145 -16.27 4.73 7.59
N THR A 146 -17.08 3.70 7.71
CA THR A 146 -18.46 3.81 8.18
C THR A 146 -18.59 4.03 9.69
N ASN A 147 -17.55 3.70 10.46
CA ASN A 147 -17.56 3.79 11.92
C ASN A 147 -16.30 4.49 12.43
N PHE A 148 -16.51 5.63 13.11
CA PHE A 148 -15.43 6.44 13.70
C PHE A 148 -14.48 5.61 14.59
N PHE A 149 -15.02 4.78 15.48
CA PHE A 149 -14.21 3.99 16.40
C PHE A 149 -13.44 2.87 15.69
N GLY A 150 -14.07 2.19 14.75
CA GLY A 150 -13.44 1.14 13.95
C GLY A 150 -12.32 1.69 13.08
N SER A 151 -12.56 2.82 12.42
CA SER A 151 -11.55 3.51 11.60
C SER A 151 -10.37 3.99 12.43
N LYS A 152 -10.63 4.55 13.62
CA LYS A 152 -9.57 4.97 14.55
C LYS A 152 -8.76 3.78 15.04
N ALA A 153 -9.39 2.67 15.37
CA ALA A 153 -8.70 1.44 15.80
C ALA A 153 -7.81 0.87 14.68
N ALA A 154 -8.31 0.84 13.44
CA ALA A 154 -7.53 0.42 12.27
C ALA A 154 -6.31 1.32 12.05
N PHE A 155 -6.49 2.63 12.17
CA PHE A 155 -5.40 3.61 12.07
C PHE A 155 -4.35 3.42 13.16
N MET A 156 -4.77 3.22 14.41
CA MET A 156 -3.85 2.99 15.53
C MET A 156 -3.04 1.70 15.36
N GLN A 157 -3.69 0.63 14.87
CA GLN A 157 -3.00 -0.64 14.59
C GLN A 157 -1.97 -0.46 13.46
N TYR A 158 -2.33 0.24 12.40
CA TYR A 158 -1.43 0.55 11.29
C TYR A 158 -0.25 1.42 11.72
N ASP A 159 -0.48 2.48 12.51
CA ASP A 159 0.59 3.31 13.06
C ASP A 159 1.57 2.49 13.91
N ARG A 160 1.06 1.58 14.75
CA ARG A 160 1.90 0.69 15.55
C ARG A 160 2.81 -0.18 14.68
N SER A 161 2.29 -0.74 13.59
CA SER A 161 3.10 -1.50 12.62
C SER A 161 4.13 -0.61 11.92
N CYS A 162 3.73 0.61 11.55
CA CYS A 162 4.64 1.59 10.96
C CYS A 162 5.76 2.02 11.90
N ARG A 163 5.51 2.10 13.22
CA ARG A 163 6.54 2.45 14.20
C ARG A 163 7.71 1.46 14.19
N ALA A 164 7.42 0.17 14.22
CA ALA A 164 8.48 -0.85 14.14
C ALA A 164 9.34 -0.71 12.87
N LYS A 165 8.69 -0.48 11.71
CA LYS A 165 9.39 -0.27 10.44
C LYS A 165 10.21 1.04 10.42
N ARG A 166 9.71 2.09 11.10
CA ARG A 166 10.42 3.37 11.25
C ARG A 166 11.66 3.23 12.14
N GLU A 167 11.60 2.45 13.20
CA GLU A 167 12.75 2.18 14.08
C GLU A 167 13.89 1.53 13.31
N ASP A 168 13.61 0.54 12.46
CA ASP A 168 14.62 -0.06 11.58
C ASP A 168 15.23 0.98 10.62
N LEU A 169 14.42 1.87 10.07
CA LEU A 169 14.89 2.95 9.20
C LEU A 169 15.70 4.01 9.94
N GLN A 170 15.35 4.33 11.19
CA GLN A 170 16.10 5.28 12.02
C GLN A 170 17.54 4.80 12.26
N ASP A 171 17.73 3.50 12.51
CA ASP A 171 19.07 2.95 12.69
C ASP A 171 19.92 3.07 11.41
N LEU A 172 19.31 2.78 10.24
CA LEU A 172 19.96 2.99 8.95
C LEU A 172 20.34 4.47 8.74
N LEU A 173 19.41 5.38 8.96
CA LEU A 173 19.61 6.83 8.82
C LEU A 173 20.69 7.33 9.78
N ARG A 174 20.71 6.84 11.02
CA ARG A 174 21.76 7.16 12.00
C ARG A 174 23.14 6.77 11.48
N ARG A 175 23.29 5.58 10.91
CA ARG A 175 24.57 5.11 10.34
C ARG A 175 25.00 5.97 9.17
N ILE A 176 24.08 6.36 8.28
CA ILE A 176 24.35 7.27 7.15
C ILE A 176 24.78 8.65 7.66
N THR A 177 24.08 9.18 8.65
CA THR A 177 24.40 10.49 9.23
C THR A 177 25.79 10.53 9.86
N VAL A 178 26.11 9.52 10.67
CA VAL A 178 27.46 9.41 11.27
C VAL A 178 28.55 9.31 10.20
N TRP A 179 28.31 8.50 9.16
CA TRP A 179 29.23 8.43 8.03
C TRP A 179 29.39 9.78 7.33
N ARG A 180 28.30 10.52 7.09
CA ARG A 180 28.36 11.84 6.46
C ARG A 180 29.07 12.86 7.33
N MET A 181 28.82 12.88 8.64
CA MET A 181 29.51 13.73 9.60
C MET A 181 31.04 13.46 9.60
N GLN A 182 31.45 12.20 9.49
CA GLN A 182 32.87 11.84 9.36
C GLN A 182 33.52 12.48 8.15
N LEU A 183 32.83 12.49 7.00
CA LEU A 183 33.34 13.16 5.80
C LEU A 183 33.44 14.67 6.01
N TRP A 184 32.44 15.31 6.58
CA TRP A 184 32.47 16.75 6.87
C TRP A 184 33.61 17.15 7.81
N ILE A 185 33.95 16.30 8.77
CA ILE A 185 35.12 16.52 9.63
C ILE A 185 36.43 16.40 8.83
N GLN A 186 36.53 15.39 7.97
CA GLN A 186 37.69 15.20 7.11
C GLN A 186 37.90 16.37 6.13
N ASP A 187 36.80 16.88 5.59
CA ASP A 187 36.80 18.01 4.65
C ASP A 187 36.96 19.37 5.36
N GLY A 188 36.93 19.37 6.71
CA GLY A 188 37.05 20.60 7.53
C GLY A 188 35.79 21.46 7.60
N GLU A 189 34.67 20.98 7.04
CA GLU A 189 33.36 21.64 7.09
C GLU A 189 32.74 21.61 8.48
N LEU A 190 32.91 20.49 9.20
CA LEU A 190 32.43 20.31 10.56
C LEU A 190 33.60 20.27 11.54
N ARG A 191 33.62 21.20 12.50
CA ARG A 191 34.60 21.22 13.58
C ARG A 191 33.94 20.85 14.88
N LEU A 192 34.45 19.81 15.52
CA LEU A 192 33.98 19.39 16.85
C LEU A 192 34.60 20.28 17.93
N PRO A 193 33.85 20.61 19.01
CA PRO A 193 34.39 21.22 20.19
C PRO A 193 35.53 20.37 20.78
N GLN A 194 36.45 21.01 21.47
CA GLN A 194 37.57 20.32 22.08
C GLN A 194 37.11 19.28 23.10
N GLY A 195 37.53 18.04 22.94
CA GLY A 195 37.19 16.92 23.80
C GLY A 195 35.92 16.15 23.39
N MET A 196 35.18 16.59 22.37
CA MET A 196 34.02 15.87 21.84
C MET A 196 34.40 14.93 20.71
N THR A 197 33.76 13.77 20.68
CA THR A 197 33.83 12.83 19.57
C THR A 197 32.48 12.79 18.85
N LEU A 198 32.46 12.19 17.65
CA LEU A 198 31.20 12.00 16.89
C LEU A 198 30.12 11.24 17.66
N ARG A 199 30.52 10.39 18.62
CA ARG A 199 29.58 9.62 19.45
C ARG A 199 28.90 10.49 20.51
N ASP A 200 29.49 11.61 20.84
CA ASP A 200 28.98 12.53 21.85
C ASP A 200 28.00 13.56 21.28
N ILE A 201 27.82 13.58 19.93
CA ILE A 201 26.84 14.45 19.29
C ILE A 201 25.46 13.83 19.43
N PRO A 202 24.56 14.42 20.23
CA PRO A 202 23.18 13.94 20.32
C PRO A 202 22.43 14.37 19.06
N PHE A 203 21.89 13.43 18.33
CA PHE A 203 20.93 13.66 17.26
C PHE A 203 19.94 12.52 17.19
N GLU A 204 18.75 12.82 16.75
CA GLU A 204 17.65 11.88 16.60
C GLU A 204 16.92 12.14 15.30
N TRP A 205 16.55 11.09 14.59
CA TRP A 205 15.66 11.17 13.46
C TRP A 205 14.22 11.07 13.95
N VAL A 206 13.50 12.19 13.91
CA VAL A 206 12.11 12.27 14.37
C VAL A 206 11.21 11.98 13.16
N PRO A 207 10.39 10.92 13.21
CA PRO A 207 9.43 10.65 12.15
C PRO A 207 8.33 11.72 12.16
N ILE A 208 7.78 12.01 10.99
CA ILE A 208 6.57 12.83 10.90
C ILE A 208 5.45 12.07 11.61
N GLY A 209 4.86 12.70 12.62
CA GLY A 209 3.75 12.14 13.39
C GLY A 209 2.47 12.03 12.57
N MET A 210 1.55 11.21 13.04
CA MET A 210 0.22 11.14 12.45
C MET A 210 -0.58 12.42 12.73
N PRO A 211 -1.34 12.92 11.76
CA PRO A 211 -2.25 14.03 12.01
C PRO A 211 -3.30 13.65 13.05
N TRP A 212 -3.77 14.63 13.80
CA TRP A 212 -4.86 14.40 14.75
C TRP A 212 -6.13 13.96 14.04
N TRP A 213 -6.74 12.92 14.56
CA TRP A 213 -8.05 12.45 14.07
C TRP A 213 -9.20 13.37 14.53
N ASP A 214 -9.16 13.76 15.80
CA ASP A 214 -10.05 14.75 16.42
C ASP A 214 -9.17 15.76 17.17
N PRO A 215 -8.73 16.84 16.49
CA PRO A 215 -7.77 17.77 17.04
C PRO A 215 -8.19 18.34 18.41
N ALA A 216 -9.48 18.66 18.58
CA ALA A 216 -9.96 19.28 19.81
C ALA A 216 -9.85 18.34 21.01
N LYS A 217 -10.21 17.07 20.86
CA LYS A 217 -10.16 16.08 21.94
C LYS A 217 -8.73 15.62 22.21
N GLU A 218 -7.94 15.42 21.16
CA GLU A 218 -6.57 14.93 21.31
C GLU A 218 -5.67 15.99 21.93
N ILE A 219 -5.75 17.26 21.52
CA ILE A 219 -5.02 18.36 22.16
C ILE A 219 -5.42 18.50 23.63
N LYS A 220 -6.71 18.39 23.94
CA LYS A 220 -7.17 18.43 25.33
C LYS A 220 -6.60 17.27 26.15
N GLY A 221 -6.55 16.06 25.57
CA GLY A 221 -5.93 14.90 26.21
C GLY A 221 -4.43 15.10 26.46
N ASP A 222 -3.70 15.59 25.46
CA ASP A 222 -2.27 15.88 25.56
C ASP A 222 -2.01 16.96 26.64
N LEU A 223 -2.80 18.03 26.69
CA LEU A 223 -2.69 19.06 27.72
C LEU A 223 -2.97 18.51 29.13
N MET A 224 -3.95 17.64 29.28
CA MET A 224 -4.25 16.99 30.55
C MET A 224 -3.12 16.07 31.00
N ALA A 225 -2.52 15.31 30.07
CA ALA A 225 -1.38 14.43 30.34
C ALA A 225 -0.15 15.23 30.79
N ILE A 226 0.15 16.35 30.12
CA ILE A 226 1.23 17.28 30.53
C ILE A 226 0.93 17.87 31.89
N GLY A 227 -0.28 18.33 32.12
CA GLY A 227 -0.68 18.92 33.42
C GLY A 227 -0.62 17.93 34.60
N ALA A 228 -0.84 16.64 34.30
CA ALA A 228 -0.72 15.55 35.29
C ALA A 228 0.72 15.02 35.45
N GLY A 229 1.69 15.53 34.70
CA GLY A 229 3.08 15.05 34.71
C GLY A 229 3.29 13.69 34.07
N LEU A 230 2.30 13.19 33.30
CA LEU A 230 2.39 11.92 32.58
C LEU A 230 3.13 12.05 31.25
N ASP A 231 3.23 13.27 30.72
CA ASP A 231 3.92 13.57 29.48
C ASP A 231 4.64 14.92 29.53
N SER A 232 5.43 15.23 28.50
CA SER A 232 6.13 16.50 28.38
C SER A 232 5.79 17.19 27.05
N PRO A 233 5.80 18.56 27.01
CA PRO A 233 5.57 19.30 25.77
C PRO A 233 6.51 18.89 24.64
N GLN A 234 7.79 18.62 24.98
CA GLN A 234 8.80 18.18 24.02
C GLN A 234 8.43 16.86 23.39
N ARG A 235 8.03 15.85 24.19
CA ARG A 235 7.66 14.55 23.68
C ARG A 235 6.39 14.61 22.85
N VAL A 236 5.37 15.32 23.30
CA VAL A 236 4.14 15.52 22.52
C VAL A 236 4.42 16.18 21.17
N CYS A 237 5.24 17.24 21.14
CA CYS A 237 5.62 17.89 19.87
C CYS A 237 6.32 16.92 18.92
N ARG A 238 7.26 16.12 19.42
CA ARG A 238 7.99 15.13 18.61
C ARG A 238 7.07 14.02 18.10
N GLU A 239 6.27 13.39 18.95
CA GLU A 239 5.35 12.32 18.58
C GLU A 239 4.28 12.77 17.57
N ARG A 240 3.88 14.04 17.64
CA ARG A 240 2.93 14.64 16.69
C ARG A 240 3.59 15.22 15.43
N GLY A 241 4.91 15.18 15.33
CA GLY A 241 5.65 15.72 14.18
C GLY A 241 5.55 17.23 14.06
N ARG A 242 5.43 17.94 15.19
CA ARG A 242 5.32 19.41 15.25
C ARG A 242 6.66 20.11 15.48
N GLY A 243 7.75 19.42 15.31
CA GLY A 243 9.09 19.94 15.56
C GLY A 243 9.47 19.96 17.04
N GLU A 244 10.48 20.75 17.38
CA GLU A 244 10.94 20.92 18.75
C GLU A 244 10.09 21.96 19.47
N TRP A 245 9.69 21.63 20.69
CA TRP A 245 8.85 22.52 21.51
C TRP A 245 9.51 23.88 21.75
N GLU A 246 10.80 23.91 22.05
CA GLU A 246 11.58 25.13 22.28
C GLU A 246 11.57 26.07 21.08
N ASP A 247 11.65 25.52 19.86
CA ASP A 247 11.60 26.31 18.62
C ASP A 247 10.19 26.85 18.37
N ASN A 248 9.17 26.08 18.70
CA ASN A 248 7.78 26.52 18.63
C ASN A 248 7.55 27.70 19.58
N VAL A 249 8.03 27.61 20.82
CA VAL A 249 7.93 28.73 21.80
C VAL A 249 8.67 29.96 21.33
N ARG A 250 9.89 29.81 20.78
CA ARG A 250 10.65 30.93 20.22
C ARG A 250 9.92 31.62 19.05
N GLN A 251 9.28 30.83 18.20
CA GLN A 251 8.48 31.35 17.07
C GLN A 251 7.24 32.09 17.57
N ILE A 252 6.55 31.56 18.59
CA ILE A 252 5.40 32.24 19.20
C ILE A 252 5.82 33.56 19.83
N ALA A 253 6.92 33.58 20.60
CA ALA A 253 7.43 34.80 21.22
C ALA A 253 7.77 35.88 20.17
N LYS A 254 8.44 35.50 19.06
CA LYS A 254 8.72 36.43 17.96
C LYS A 254 7.44 36.96 17.30
N ALA A 255 6.43 36.10 17.13
CA ALA A 255 5.16 36.52 16.55
C ALA A 255 4.41 37.50 17.47
N GLN A 256 4.44 37.28 18.78
CA GLN A 256 3.84 38.20 19.76
C GLN A 256 4.53 39.57 19.74
N THR A 257 5.87 39.61 19.79
CA THR A 257 6.62 40.87 19.71
C THR A 257 6.29 41.61 18.42
N PHE A 258 6.23 40.92 17.29
CA PHE A 258 5.87 41.51 16.01
C PHE A 258 4.43 42.06 16.01
N ALA A 259 3.48 41.36 16.60
CA ALA A 259 2.10 41.80 16.71
C ALA A 259 2.00 43.08 17.57
N GLU A 260 2.71 43.12 18.71
CA GLU A 260 2.79 44.30 19.58
C GLU A 260 3.40 45.51 18.84
N GLU A 261 4.49 45.32 18.05
CA GLU A 261 5.09 46.38 17.23
C GLU A 261 4.13 46.90 16.16
N MET A 262 3.26 46.07 15.63
CA MET A 262 2.25 46.44 14.62
C MET A 262 0.97 47.02 15.21
N GLY A 263 0.82 47.00 16.54
CA GLY A 263 -0.35 47.55 17.27
C GLY A 263 -1.60 46.65 17.17
N VAL A 264 -1.43 45.32 17.00
CA VAL A 264 -2.50 44.32 16.96
C VAL A 264 -2.55 43.54 18.27
#